data_1e912330a65b6d3af76e8f87efaf5696
#
_entry.id   1e912330a65b6d3af76e8f87efaf5696
#
_cell.length_a   1.000
_cell.length_b   1.000
_cell.length_c   1.000
_cell.angle_alpha   90.00
_cell.angle_beta   90.00
_cell.angle_gamma   90.00
#
_symmetry.space_group_name_H-M   'P 1'
#
loop_
_entity.id
_entity.type
_entity.pdbx_description
1 polymer ?
#
loop_
_entity_poly.entity_id
_entity_poly.type
_entity_poly.pdbx_seq_one_letter_code
_entity_poly.pdbx_strand_id
1 'polypeptide(L)'
;MRFMYIVTSPRGHMMPNQGLMDAILKIRDREIKAGRMVDDGGLMPVATGAQVKISDNKLSVIDGPFVEAKEVIGGYAIFELRDKEEAVAMAKEFMQLHVDHMPEWEGTCEVRAFMQQPNCA
;
A
#
# COMPACT_ATOMS: atom_id res chain seq x y z
N MET A 1 -15.37 7.58 -6.46
CA MET A 1 -15.15 6.24 -5.89
C MET A 1 -13.88 6.23 -5.07
N ARG A 2 -13.91 5.48 -4.01
CA ARG A 2 -12.75 5.36 -3.12
C ARG A 2 -11.96 4.09 -3.44
N PHE A 3 -10.65 4.22 -3.57
CA PHE A 3 -9.75 3.12 -3.89
C PHE A 3 -8.66 2.99 -2.84
N MET A 4 -8.28 1.75 -2.55
CA MET A 4 -7.11 1.46 -1.73
C MET A 4 -6.00 0.93 -2.60
N TYR A 5 -4.80 1.47 -2.40
CA TYR A 5 -3.57 0.95 -2.97
C TYR A 5 -2.83 0.18 -1.89
N ILE A 6 -2.44 -1.04 -2.21
CA ILE A 6 -1.71 -1.90 -1.29
C ILE A 6 -0.39 -2.26 -1.97
N VAL A 7 0.70 -1.84 -1.37
CA VAL A 7 2.04 -2.08 -1.91
C VAL A 7 2.66 -3.26 -1.20
N THR A 8 2.99 -4.30 -1.96
CA THR A 8 3.63 -5.50 -1.42
C THR A 8 4.96 -5.75 -2.13
N SER A 9 5.87 -6.42 -1.43
CA SER A 9 7.11 -6.88 -2.05
C SER A 9 7.47 -8.27 -1.53
N PRO A 10 8.20 -9.09 -2.33
CA PRO A 10 8.44 -10.49 -1.97
C PRO A 10 9.35 -10.70 -0.77
N ARG A 11 10.19 -9.74 -0.43
CA ARG A 11 11.23 -9.95 0.57
C ARG A 11 11.18 -9.00 1.74
N GLY A 12 10.03 -8.45 2.01
CA GLY A 12 9.91 -7.58 3.14
C GLY A 12 10.58 -6.24 2.87
N HIS A 13 11.32 -5.77 3.82
CA HIS A 13 11.58 -4.36 3.95
C HIS A 13 12.82 -3.91 3.20
N MET A 14 12.63 -3.25 2.04
CA MET A 14 13.69 -2.50 1.39
C MET A 14 13.35 -1.01 1.54
N MET A 15 14.20 -0.29 2.27
CA MET A 15 13.99 1.14 2.49
C MET A 15 14.11 1.90 1.17
N PRO A 16 13.18 2.82 0.87
CA PRO A 16 13.32 3.67 -0.30
C PRO A 16 14.54 4.58 -0.16
N ASN A 17 15.28 4.74 -1.25
CA ASN A 17 16.37 5.69 -1.25
C ASN A 17 15.83 7.12 -1.28
N GLN A 18 16.72 8.10 -1.11
CA GLN A 18 16.31 9.50 -1.01
C GLN A 18 15.61 9.99 -2.29
N GLY A 19 16.10 9.57 -3.46
CA GLY A 19 15.48 9.98 -4.73
C GLY A 19 14.05 9.50 -4.85
N LEU A 20 13.80 8.24 -4.49
CA LEU A 20 12.44 7.68 -4.51
C LEU A 20 11.57 8.38 -3.48
N MET A 21 12.07 8.59 -2.26
CA MET A 21 11.32 9.25 -1.21
C MET A 21 10.90 10.66 -1.63
N ASP A 22 11.82 11.43 -2.21
CA ASP A 22 11.52 12.78 -2.68
C ASP A 22 10.45 12.77 -3.77
N ALA A 23 10.53 11.82 -4.69
CA ALA A 23 9.56 11.69 -5.77
C ALA A 23 8.18 11.30 -5.24
N ILE A 24 8.11 10.39 -4.28
CA ILE A 24 6.85 9.99 -3.62
C ILE A 24 6.23 11.18 -2.91
N LEU A 25 7.03 11.97 -2.19
CA LEU A 25 6.52 13.13 -1.46
C LEU A 25 5.95 14.19 -2.41
N LYS A 26 6.51 14.34 -3.61
CA LYS A 26 5.95 15.26 -4.61
C LYS A 26 4.57 14.81 -5.08
N ILE A 27 4.39 13.54 -5.36
CA ILE A 27 3.08 13.00 -5.75
C ILE A 27 2.10 13.17 -4.58
N ARG A 28 2.52 12.83 -3.39
CA ARG A 28 1.69 12.96 -2.20
C ARG A 28 1.21 14.40 -2.02
N ASP A 29 2.10 15.35 -2.10
CA ASP A 29 1.76 16.77 -1.96
C ASP A 29 0.78 17.22 -3.04
N ARG A 30 1.01 16.81 -4.29
CA ARG A 30 0.11 17.11 -5.39
C ARG A 30 -1.31 16.57 -5.13
N GLU A 31 -1.40 15.34 -4.66
CA GLU A 31 -2.70 14.69 -4.45
C GLU A 31 -3.43 15.22 -3.23
N ILE A 32 -2.70 15.61 -2.20
CA ILE A 32 -3.29 16.28 -1.04
C ILE A 32 -3.88 17.62 -1.46
N LYS A 33 -3.13 18.41 -2.23
CA LYS A 33 -3.60 19.71 -2.72
C LYS A 33 -4.80 19.59 -3.64
N ALA A 34 -4.84 18.52 -4.43
CA ALA A 34 -5.98 18.25 -5.31
C ALA A 34 -7.21 17.73 -4.56
N GLY A 35 -7.06 17.40 -3.28
CA GLY A 35 -8.16 16.86 -2.47
C GLY A 35 -8.51 15.42 -2.78
N ARG A 36 -7.62 14.68 -3.43
CA ARG A 36 -7.88 13.29 -3.82
C ARG A 36 -7.33 12.27 -2.85
N MET A 37 -6.30 12.61 -2.10
CA MET A 37 -5.74 11.68 -1.10
C MET A 37 -6.54 11.74 0.19
N VAL A 38 -7.04 10.59 0.63
CA VAL A 38 -7.78 10.45 1.88
C VAL A 38 -6.83 10.11 3.02
N ASP A 39 -5.92 9.14 2.80
CA ASP A 39 -4.98 8.70 3.81
C ASP A 39 -3.86 7.90 3.14
N ASP A 40 -2.73 7.79 3.81
CA ASP A 40 -1.63 6.93 3.39
C ASP A 40 -0.74 6.58 4.58
N GLY A 41 0.09 5.56 4.41
CA GLY A 41 1.05 5.21 5.44
C GLY A 41 1.98 4.10 5.00
N GLY A 42 3.18 4.12 5.56
CA GLY A 42 4.11 3.02 5.49
C GLY A 42 3.95 2.14 6.73
N LEU A 43 4.23 0.87 6.59
CA LEU A 43 4.15 -0.07 7.70
C LEU A 43 5.54 -0.46 8.19
N MET A 44 5.66 -0.65 9.49
CA MET A 44 6.87 -1.18 10.08
C MET A 44 7.08 -2.65 9.67
N PRO A 45 8.30 -3.17 9.76
CA PRO A 45 8.56 -4.57 9.41
C PRO A 45 7.68 -5.55 10.17
N VAL A 46 7.35 -6.67 9.53
CA VAL A 46 6.48 -7.70 10.13
C VAL A 46 7.01 -8.24 11.46
N ALA A 47 8.33 -8.18 11.67
CA ALA A 47 8.93 -8.60 12.94
C ALA A 47 8.39 -7.82 14.14
N THR A 48 7.88 -6.62 13.92
CA THR A 48 7.34 -5.76 14.99
C THR A 48 5.84 -5.96 15.19
N GLY A 49 5.21 -6.77 14.36
CA GLY A 49 3.77 -6.95 14.37
C GLY A 49 3.33 -8.27 14.97
N ALA A 50 2.04 -8.52 14.85
CA ALA A 50 1.43 -9.78 15.29
C ALA A 50 0.26 -10.11 14.37
N GLN A 51 -0.08 -11.39 14.30
CA GLN A 51 -1.28 -11.86 13.64
C GLN A 51 -2.21 -12.46 14.65
N VAL A 52 -3.49 -12.14 14.55
CA VAL A 52 -4.55 -12.83 15.29
C VAL A 52 -5.28 -13.68 14.28
N LYS A 53 -5.28 -14.97 14.50
CA LYS A 53 -5.76 -15.95 13.51
C LYS A 53 -6.93 -16.76 14.07
N ILE A 54 -7.89 -17.05 13.20
CA ILE A 54 -8.98 -17.98 13.51
C ILE A 54 -8.75 -19.24 12.67
N SER A 55 -8.68 -20.38 13.33
CA SER A 55 -8.57 -21.69 12.70
C SER A 55 -9.32 -22.69 13.57
N ASP A 56 -10.17 -23.52 12.94
CA ASP A 56 -11.01 -24.47 13.65
C ASP A 56 -11.83 -23.82 14.77
N ASN A 57 -12.36 -22.61 14.48
CA ASN A 57 -13.16 -21.85 15.41
C ASN A 57 -12.41 -21.42 16.68
N LYS A 58 -11.09 -21.33 16.59
CA LYS A 58 -10.22 -20.94 17.71
C LYS A 58 -9.35 -19.74 17.32
N LEU A 59 -9.16 -18.86 18.28
CA LEU A 59 -8.26 -17.71 18.12
C LEU A 59 -6.84 -18.11 18.52
N SER A 60 -5.89 -17.59 17.78
CA SER A 60 -4.48 -17.67 18.15
C SER A 60 -3.79 -16.36 17.81
N VAL A 61 -2.73 -16.04 18.56
CA VAL A 61 -1.92 -14.85 18.34
C VAL A 61 -0.51 -15.31 17.97
N ILE A 62 0.00 -14.81 16.88
CA ILE A 62 1.34 -15.13 16.41
C ILE A 62 2.13 -13.82 16.32
N ASP A 63 3.20 -13.72 17.11
CA ASP A 63 4.10 -12.58 17.00
C ASP A 63 5.01 -12.73 15.79
N GLY A 64 5.39 -11.58 15.18
CA GLY A 64 6.29 -11.60 14.05
C GLY A 64 7.70 -12.05 14.46
N PRO A 65 8.51 -12.49 13.49
CA PRO A 65 8.23 -12.60 12.07
C PRO A 65 7.35 -13.81 11.73
N PHE A 66 6.54 -13.66 10.66
CA PHE A 66 5.67 -14.72 10.19
C PHE A 66 6.41 -15.54 9.15
N VAL A 67 6.72 -16.77 9.47
CA VAL A 67 7.62 -17.63 8.69
C VAL A 67 7.14 -17.87 7.27
N GLU A 68 5.83 -17.79 7.02
CA GLU A 68 5.25 -18.14 5.73
C GLU A 68 4.88 -16.94 4.86
N ALA A 69 5.23 -15.73 5.27
CA ALA A 69 4.93 -14.54 4.48
C ALA A 69 5.83 -14.50 3.26
N LYS A 70 5.28 -14.85 2.10
CA LYS A 70 6.00 -14.74 0.82
C LYS A 70 6.00 -13.33 0.28
N GLU A 71 5.01 -12.54 0.65
CA GLU A 71 4.91 -11.14 0.29
C GLU A 71 4.57 -10.34 1.51
N VAL A 72 5.12 -9.16 1.60
CA VAL A 72 4.94 -8.27 2.75
C VAL A 72 4.32 -6.97 2.28
N ILE A 73 3.25 -6.55 2.96
CA ILE A 73 2.64 -5.25 2.72
C ILE A 73 3.55 -4.20 3.34
N GLY A 74 4.10 -3.33 2.49
CA GLY A 74 4.98 -2.26 2.95
C GLY A 74 4.29 -0.93 3.18
N GLY A 75 3.10 -0.75 2.60
CA GLY A 75 2.38 0.50 2.76
C GLY A 75 1.05 0.48 2.05
N TYR A 76 0.29 1.53 2.27
CA TYR A 76 -1.03 1.69 1.65
C TYR A 76 -1.32 3.16 1.37
N ALA A 77 -2.29 3.40 0.50
CA ALA A 77 -2.86 4.73 0.29
C ALA A 77 -4.32 4.60 -0.08
N ILE A 78 -5.09 5.61 0.26
CA ILE A 78 -6.52 5.67 -0.04
C ILE A 78 -6.81 6.97 -0.79
N PHE A 79 -7.45 6.84 -1.95
CA PHE A 79 -7.77 7.97 -2.82
C PHE A 79 -9.23 8.00 -3.21
N GLU A 80 -9.77 9.21 -3.38
CA GLU A 80 -11.04 9.44 -4.07
C GLU A 80 -10.73 9.74 -5.52
N LEU A 81 -11.14 8.86 -6.42
CA LEU A 81 -10.85 8.96 -7.85
C LEU A 81 -12.14 8.71 -8.63
N ARG A 82 -12.12 9.11 -9.89
CA ARG A 82 -13.27 9.07 -10.76
C ARG A 82 -13.72 7.64 -11.08
N ASP A 83 -12.74 6.79 -11.44
CA ASP A 83 -12.99 5.43 -11.90
C ASP A 83 -11.73 4.58 -11.80
N LYS A 84 -11.86 3.31 -12.15
CA LYS A 84 -10.75 2.36 -12.12
C LYS A 84 -9.62 2.76 -13.07
N GLU A 85 -9.95 3.33 -14.23
CA GLU A 85 -8.92 3.73 -15.19
C GLU A 85 -8.02 4.80 -14.61
N GLU A 86 -8.59 5.79 -13.94
CA GLU A 86 -7.80 6.82 -13.26
C GLU A 86 -6.97 6.22 -12.13
N ALA A 87 -7.55 5.28 -11.37
CA ALA A 87 -6.84 4.63 -10.28
C ALA A 87 -5.65 3.82 -10.77
N VAL A 88 -5.79 3.11 -11.87
CA VAL A 88 -4.69 2.35 -12.47
C VAL A 88 -3.62 3.27 -13.03
N ALA A 89 -4.01 4.36 -13.68
CA ALA A 89 -3.06 5.33 -14.20
C ALA A 89 -2.20 5.93 -13.10
N MET A 90 -2.80 6.25 -11.97
CA MET A 90 -2.07 6.79 -10.82
C MET A 90 -1.14 5.72 -10.20
N ALA A 91 -1.57 4.47 -10.14
CA ALA A 91 -0.73 3.38 -9.66
C ALA A 91 0.48 3.18 -10.56
N LYS A 92 0.30 3.27 -11.88
CA LYS A 92 1.41 3.20 -12.83
C LYS A 92 2.41 4.32 -12.61
N GLU A 93 1.94 5.53 -12.40
CA GLU A 93 2.81 6.67 -12.13
C GLU A 93 3.63 6.44 -10.87
N PHE A 94 2.99 5.99 -9.80
CA PHE A 94 3.66 5.69 -8.55
C PHE A 94 4.70 4.59 -8.71
N MET A 95 4.35 3.50 -9.37
CA MET A 95 5.26 2.38 -9.57
C MET A 95 6.40 2.72 -10.53
N GLN A 96 6.17 3.63 -11.48
CA GLN A 96 7.23 4.09 -12.37
C GLN A 96 8.35 4.78 -11.60
N LEU A 97 8.02 5.45 -10.50
CA LEU A 97 9.05 6.06 -9.64
C LEU A 97 10.02 5.01 -9.10
N HIS A 98 9.51 3.81 -8.79
CA HIS A 98 10.36 2.72 -8.31
C HIS A 98 11.29 2.24 -9.41
N VAL A 99 10.79 2.11 -10.63
CA VAL A 99 11.63 1.75 -11.78
C VAL A 99 12.75 2.78 -11.99
N ASP A 100 12.40 4.05 -11.87
CA ASP A 100 13.35 5.14 -12.14
C ASP A 100 14.39 5.32 -11.04
N HIS A 101 14.01 5.11 -9.78
CA HIS A 101 14.87 5.44 -8.63
C HIS A 101 15.42 4.23 -7.89
N MET A 102 14.76 3.10 -7.99
CA MET A 102 15.19 1.84 -7.35
C MET A 102 14.97 0.65 -8.27
N PRO A 103 15.71 0.56 -9.38
CA PRO A 103 15.45 -0.48 -10.38
C PRO A 103 15.58 -1.92 -9.86
N GLU A 104 16.30 -2.13 -8.75
CA GLU A 104 16.43 -3.45 -8.13
C GLU A 104 15.20 -3.85 -7.30
N TRP A 105 14.32 -2.90 -7.00
CA TRP A 105 13.12 -3.20 -6.21
C TRP A 105 12.07 -3.90 -7.07
N GLU A 106 11.48 -4.94 -6.52
CA GLU A 106 10.35 -5.64 -7.13
C GLU A 106 9.18 -5.62 -6.18
N GLY A 107 8.00 -5.46 -6.72
CA GLY A 107 6.80 -5.45 -5.91
C GLY A 107 5.56 -5.20 -6.74
N THR A 108 4.44 -5.13 -6.04
CA THR A 108 3.12 -4.98 -6.64
C THR A 108 2.39 -3.85 -5.94
N CYS A 109 1.67 -3.06 -6.71
CA CYS A 109 0.69 -2.13 -6.17
C CYS A 109 -0.69 -2.64 -6.57
N GLU A 110 -1.40 -3.22 -5.63
CA GLU A 110 -2.75 -3.69 -5.85
C GLU A 110 -3.72 -2.53 -5.71
N VAL A 111 -4.67 -2.43 -6.64
CA VAL A 111 -5.67 -1.36 -6.66
C VAL A 111 -7.03 -2.00 -6.44
N ARG A 112 -7.73 -1.63 -5.37
CA ARG A 112 -9.04 -2.19 -5.05
C ARG A 112 -10.00 -1.10 -4.66
N ALA A 113 -11.19 -1.11 -5.27
CA ALA A 113 -12.25 -0.21 -4.88
C ALA A 113 -12.82 -0.62 -3.53
N PHE A 114 -13.18 0.36 -2.73
CA PHE A 114 -13.94 0.10 -1.52
C PHE A 114 -15.36 -0.29 -1.88
N MET A 115 -15.93 -1.17 -1.07
CA MET A 115 -17.36 -1.46 -1.19
C MET A 115 -18.14 -0.20 -0.85
N GLN A 116 -19.14 0.10 -1.67
CA GLN A 116 -20.07 1.16 -1.33
C GLN A 116 -20.95 0.67 -0.18
N GLN A 117 -21.01 1.47 0.87
CA GLN A 117 -21.88 1.16 1.99
C GLN A 117 -23.24 1.81 1.76
N PRO A 118 -24.28 1.02 1.50
CA PRO A 118 -25.60 1.60 1.33
C PRO A 118 -26.07 2.21 2.64
N ASN A 119 -26.54 3.45 2.57
CA ASN A 119 -27.16 4.15 3.72
C ASN A 119 -26.29 4.24 4.97
N CYS A 120 -25.02 4.42 4.82
CA CYS A 120 -24.15 4.72 5.93
C CYS A 120 -24.26 6.20 6.29
N ALA A 121 -25.42 6.59 6.63
CA ALA A 121 -25.61 7.96 7.09
C ALA A 121 -25.20 8.09 8.54
#